data_7a62132df0594d3f05128bde0deac11d
#
_entry.id   7a62132df0594d3f05128bde0deac11d
#
_cell.length_a   1.000
_cell.length_b   1.000
_cell.length_c   1.000
_cell.angle_alpha   90.00
_cell.angle_beta   90.00
_cell.angle_gamma   90.00
#
_symmetry.space_group_name_H-M   'P 1'
#
loop_
_entity.id
_entity.type
_entity.pdbx_description
1 polymer ?
#
loop_
_entity_poly.entity_id
_entity_poly.type
_entity_poly.pdbx_seq_one_letter_code
_entity_poly.pdbx_strand_id
1 'polypeptide(L)'
;MMGVTLTKFNEVYLRIKCEPSVARELSEFFTFEVPNAKFMPSVRNRLWDGKIRLFSPGTGKIYLGLLPYVRKFLAEQGHKIQYDSSLIPPPKFDKKITAKFVRSLEKGKLKVRDYQIDAIHTVLESGRGLILSPTGSGKSFIIYALVRYYLKTLNDKKILIIVPTTNLVEQMYGDFADYGWFPDEHCHKLYAGSDKNTTKEVVISTWQSIYKLDKKYFSQFGAVFVDECHLAKAKSLTGIMTKLLDCQYRIGTTGTLDGSEIHQLVLEGLFAKHKEVTTTAKLVKEKYLSNLHIHCLVLSHVTKNRHQRKYPEEMDYLSKSPARNNFICKLALTLDGNTLILAQYIKQLETLNLALTDHTKDRKIFFVYGATEATERDKIRGIVEEENDAIIVASYGVFSMGINIKRLHNIIFASPYKSQVKVLQSIGRGLRLTKDKTECNLFDIADDLCYNNKSNYTLKHFEERILIYSQQEFDYEIIPVKLKS
;
A
#
# COMPACT_ATOMS: atom_id res chain seq x y z
N MET A 1 -4.25 45.71 -7.31
CA MET A 1 -3.72 44.40 -6.95
C MET A 1 -3.84 43.49 -8.17
N MET A 2 -2.72 43.04 -8.69
CA MET A 2 -2.76 42.04 -9.77
C MET A 2 -3.34 40.75 -9.23
N GLY A 3 -4.36 40.19 -9.87
CA GLY A 3 -4.96 38.92 -9.49
C GLY A 3 -3.97 37.75 -9.69
N VAL A 4 -4.15 36.67 -8.96
CA VAL A 4 -3.37 35.44 -9.15
C VAL A 4 -3.95 34.65 -10.32
N THR A 5 -3.12 34.36 -11.34
CA THR A 5 -3.55 33.60 -12.50
C THR A 5 -3.06 32.15 -12.42
N LEU A 6 -3.96 31.19 -12.53
CA LEU A 6 -3.68 29.76 -12.55
C LEU A 6 -3.83 29.22 -13.99
N THR A 7 -2.80 28.51 -14.47
CA THR A 7 -2.75 27.93 -15.83
C THR A 7 -2.24 26.51 -15.77
N LYS A 8 -2.84 25.59 -16.51
CA LYS A 8 -2.30 24.24 -16.70
C LYS A 8 -1.08 24.31 -17.60
N PHE A 9 0.11 24.05 -17.04
CA PHE A 9 1.36 24.07 -17.83
C PHE A 9 1.53 22.80 -18.68
N ASN A 10 1.20 21.65 -18.11
CA ASN A 10 1.12 20.33 -18.75
C ASN A 10 0.39 19.37 -17.80
N GLU A 11 0.39 18.05 -18.10
CA GLU A 11 -0.31 17.08 -17.23
C GLU A 11 0.37 16.82 -15.88
N VAL A 12 1.53 17.41 -15.63
CA VAL A 12 2.27 17.30 -14.35
C VAL A 12 2.12 18.56 -13.52
N TYR A 13 2.21 19.73 -14.14
CA TYR A 13 2.39 21.00 -13.44
C TYR A 13 1.27 22.01 -13.73
N LEU A 14 0.84 22.64 -12.65
CA LEU A 14 0.13 23.92 -12.62
C LEU A 14 1.17 25.04 -12.62
N ARG A 15 0.91 26.13 -13.33
CA ARG A 15 1.67 27.37 -13.27
C ARG A 15 0.86 28.45 -12.58
N ILE A 16 1.45 29.10 -11.59
CA ILE A 16 0.87 30.20 -10.82
C ILE A 16 1.64 31.47 -11.19
N LYS A 17 0.93 32.48 -11.72
CA LYS A 17 1.47 33.81 -11.95
C LYS A 17 0.90 34.74 -10.88
N CYS A 18 1.73 35.33 -10.05
CA CYS A 18 1.35 36.19 -8.93
C CYS A 18 2.49 37.18 -8.61
N GLU A 19 2.22 38.11 -7.72
CA GLU A 19 3.23 39.01 -7.18
C GLU A 19 4.27 38.26 -6.34
N PRO A 20 5.50 38.80 -6.19
CA PRO A 20 6.57 38.13 -5.44
C PRO A 20 6.23 37.84 -3.97
N SER A 21 5.44 38.71 -3.33
CA SER A 21 4.94 38.49 -1.96
C SER A 21 4.09 37.23 -1.86
N VAL A 22 3.10 37.07 -2.74
CA VAL A 22 2.23 35.92 -2.80
C VAL A 22 3.02 34.64 -3.17
N ALA A 23 4.03 34.75 -4.06
CA ALA A 23 4.91 33.64 -4.38
C ALA A 23 5.71 33.16 -3.16
N ARG A 24 6.13 34.09 -2.28
CA ARG A 24 6.79 33.78 -1.02
C ARG A 24 5.86 33.05 -0.05
N GLU A 25 4.67 33.56 0.16
CA GLU A 25 3.63 32.93 0.99
C GLU A 25 3.30 31.52 0.52
N LEU A 26 3.09 31.34 -0.79
CA LEU A 26 2.90 29.99 -1.38
C LEU A 26 4.11 29.08 -1.15
N SER A 27 5.33 29.62 -1.26
CA SER A 27 6.54 28.85 -1.04
C SER A 27 6.66 28.40 0.42
N GLU A 28 6.32 29.25 1.37
CA GLU A 28 6.31 28.93 2.79
C GLU A 28 5.25 27.88 3.10
N PHE A 29 4.02 28.08 2.62
CA PHE A 29 2.90 27.15 2.82
C PHE A 29 3.17 25.75 2.25
N PHE A 30 3.80 25.65 1.07
CA PHE A 30 4.13 24.38 0.41
C PHE A 30 5.57 23.90 0.69
N THR A 31 6.17 24.33 1.80
CA THR A 31 7.48 23.87 2.28
C THR A 31 7.32 23.08 3.57
N PHE A 32 7.79 21.87 3.60
CA PHE A 32 7.62 20.93 4.71
C PHE A 32 8.98 20.42 5.21
N GLU A 33 9.12 20.29 6.52
CA GLU A 33 10.29 19.64 7.11
C GLU A 33 10.13 18.11 7.09
N VAL A 34 11.16 17.41 6.63
CA VAL A 34 11.15 15.95 6.65
C VAL A 34 11.38 15.45 8.08
N PRO A 35 10.51 14.62 8.64
CA PRO A 35 10.70 14.06 9.97
C PRO A 35 12.08 13.40 10.11
N ASN A 36 12.78 13.71 11.20
CA ASN A 36 14.12 13.19 11.48
C ASN A 36 15.20 13.53 10.43
N ALA A 37 14.98 14.51 9.57
CA ALA A 37 15.96 14.94 8.56
C ALA A 37 17.34 15.27 9.15
N LYS A 38 17.39 15.83 10.36
CA LYS A 38 18.64 16.16 11.07
C LYS A 38 19.58 14.96 11.28
N PHE A 39 19.06 13.74 11.24
CA PHE A 39 19.86 12.51 11.35
C PHE A 39 20.31 11.95 10.00
N MET A 40 19.82 12.51 8.89
CA MET A 40 20.20 12.07 7.56
C MET A 40 21.60 12.57 7.17
N PRO A 41 22.45 11.73 6.54
CA PRO A 41 23.79 12.13 6.11
C PRO A 41 23.80 13.37 5.22
N SER A 42 22.83 13.51 4.32
CA SER A 42 22.71 14.66 3.43
C SER A 42 22.48 15.99 4.16
N VAL A 43 21.74 15.97 5.27
CA VAL A 43 21.54 17.17 6.11
C VAL A 43 22.76 17.41 6.97
N ARG A 44 23.31 16.36 7.60
CA ARG A 44 24.53 16.47 8.41
C ARG A 44 25.73 17.01 7.61
N ASN A 45 25.84 16.62 6.35
CA ASN A 45 26.88 17.09 5.43
C ASN A 45 26.50 18.40 4.72
N ARG A 46 25.43 19.08 5.13
CA ARG A 46 24.94 20.36 4.57
C ARG A 46 24.65 20.32 3.05
N LEU A 47 24.42 19.15 2.49
CA LEU A 47 24.05 18.96 1.08
C LEU A 47 22.54 19.20 0.85
N TRP A 48 21.75 19.21 1.90
CA TRP A 48 20.33 19.44 1.89
C TRP A 48 19.87 20.03 3.23
N ASP A 49 18.87 20.92 3.19
CA ASP A 49 18.35 21.62 4.36
C ASP A 49 17.23 20.83 5.11
N GLY A 50 16.94 19.61 4.70
CA GLY A 50 15.91 18.77 5.32
C GLY A 50 14.48 19.14 4.93
N LYS A 51 14.28 20.04 3.97
CA LYS A 51 12.96 20.53 3.56
C LYS A 51 12.58 20.06 2.16
N ILE A 52 11.32 19.75 1.97
CA ILE A 52 10.72 19.47 0.66
C ILE A 52 9.85 20.67 0.28
N ARG A 53 10.10 21.21 -0.90
CA ARG A 53 9.37 22.34 -1.48
C ARG A 53 8.55 21.87 -2.66
N LEU A 54 7.23 21.95 -2.54
CA LEU A 54 6.31 21.53 -3.61
C LEU A 54 6.03 22.64 -4.61
N PHE A 55 6.16 23.91 -4.19
CA PHE A 55 6.07 25.07 -5.07
C PHE A 55 7.44 25.66 -5.35
N SER A 56 7.68 26.04 -6.61
CA SER A 56 8.90 26.70 -7.06
C SER A 56 8.62 28.18 -7.36
N PRO A 57 9.04 29.12 -6.51
CA PRO A 57 8.75 30.55 -6.73
C PRO A 57 9.35 31.08 -8.04
N GLY A 58 10.58 30.65 -8.39
CA GLY A 58 11.26 31.12 -9.59
C GLY A 58 10.60 30.70 -10.92
N THR A 59 9.87 29.57 -10.92
CA THR A 59 9.17 29.06 -12.12
C THR A 59 7.66 29.21 -12.04
N GLY A 60 7.10 29.50 -10.87
CA GLY A 60 5.69 29.50 -10.56
C GLY A 60 5.04 28.11 -10.65
N LYS A 61 5.82 27.01 -10.59
CA LYS A 61 5.30 25.66 -10.81
C LYS A 61 5.02 24.94 -9.51
N ILE A 62 3.88 24.21 -9.50
CA ILE A 62 3.49 23.24 -8.49
C ILE A 62 2.83 22.04 -9.18
N TYR A 63 2.76 20.89 -8.52
CA TYR A 63 2.05 19.75 -9.11
C TYR A 63 0.57 20.05 -9.33
N LEU A 64 0.06 19.66 -10.50
CA LEU A 64 -1.32 19.95 -10.93
C LEU A 64 -2.37 19.36 -9.97
N GLY A 65 -2.12 18.19 -9.38
CA GLY A 65 -3.03 17.57 -8.41
C GLY A 65 -3.22 18.36 -7.11
N LEU A 66 -2.32 19.32 -6.83
CA LEU A 66 -2.43 20.22 -5.66
C LEU A 66 -3.31 21.46 -5.93
N LEU A 67 -3.93 21.58 -7.09
CA LEU A 67 -4.83 22.69 -7.42
C LEU A 67 -5.89 22.97 -6.32
N PRO A 68 -6.56 21.97 -5.71
CA PRO A 68 -7.52 22.24 -4.65
C PRO A 68 -6.90 22.93 -3.42
N TYR A 69 -5.68 22.56 -3.05
CA TYR A 69 -4.94 23.16 -1.94
C TYR A 69 -4.50 24.59 -2.24
N VAL A 70 -4.03 24.84 -3.48
CA VAL A 70 -3.67 26.18 -3.96
C VAL A 70 -4.89 27.09 -3.93
N ARG A 71 -6.03 26.61 -4.42
CA ARG A 71 -7.29 27.37 -4.40
C ARG A 71 -7.74 27.73 -2.98
N LYS A 72 -7.68 26.75 -2.07
CA LYS A 72 -8.06 26.94 -0.67
C LYS A 72 -7.17 28.00 -0.04
N PHE A 73 -5.85 27.87 -0.13
CA PHE A 73 -4.89 28.82 0.41
C PHE A 73 -5.13 30.24 -0.12
N LEU A 74 -5.21 30.42 -1.43
CA LEU A 74 -5.40 31.75 -2.03
C LEU A 74 -6.73 32.38 -1.62
N ALA A 75 -7.80 31.59 -1.49
CA ALA A 75 -9.09 32.07 -1.03
C ALA A 75 -9.06 32.51 0.43
N GLU A 76 -8.39 31.73 1.32
CA GLU A 76 -8.21 32.06 2.75
C GLU A 76 -7.39 33.33 2.94
N GLN A 77 -6.43 33.61 2.05
CA GLN A 77 -5.64 34.84 2.05
C GLN A 77 -6.33 36.02 1.32
N GLY A 78 -7.56 35.83 0.82
CA GLY A 78 -8.34 36.89 0.17
C GLY A 78 -7.87 37.26 -1.24
N HIS A 79 -7.06 36.43 -1.89
CA HIS A 79 -6.58 36.70 -3.24
C HIS A 79 -7.63 36.41 -4.31
N LYS A 80 -7.79 37.33 -5.30
CA LYS A 80 -8.62 37.09 -6.45
C LYS A 80 -7.95 36.14 -7.44
N ILE A 81 -8.64 35.03 -7.76
CA ILE A 81 -8.09 33.97 -8.63
C ILE A 81 -8.71 34.11 -10.03
N GLN A 82 -7.85 34.13 -11.03
CA GLN A 82 -8.24 34.01 -12.44
C GLN A 82 -7.83 32.62 -12.94
N TYR A 83 -8.77 31.96 -13.62
CA TYR A 83 -8.53 30.63 -14.19
C TYR A 83 -8.38 30.74 -15.70
N ASP A 84 -7.34 30.09 -16.21
CA ASP A 84 -7.20 29.84 -17.63
C ASP A 84 -8.22 28.78 -18.09
N SER A 85 -8.65 28.84 -19.34
CA SER A 85 -9.62 27.90 -19.92
C SER A 85 -9.19 26.43 -19.82
N SER A 86 -7.89 26.18 -19.80
CA SER A 86 -7.31 24.84 -19.64
C SER A 86 -7.60 24.17 -18.30
N LEU A 87 -8.07 24.92 -17.30
CA LEU A 87 -8.45 24.44 -15.97
C LEU A 87 -9.97 24.33 -15.78
N ILE A 88 -10.76 24.62 -16.82
CA ILE A 88 -12.21 24.41 -16.76
C ILE A 88 -12.48 22.90 -16.72
N PRO A 89 -13.21 22.42 -15.69
CA PRO A 89 -13.51 20.99 -15.61
C PRO A 89 -14.36 20.57 -16.83
N PRO A 90 -14.16 19.33 -17.31
CA PRO A 90 -15.01 18.78 -18.37
C PRO A 90 -16.47 18.71 -17.88
N PRO A 91 -17.44 18.61 -18.79
CA PRO A 91 -18.85 18.44 -18.43
C PRO A 91 -18.99 17.18 -17.55
N LYS A 92 -19.94 17.25 -16.60
CA LYS A 92 -20.19 16.15 -15.66
C LYS A 92 -20.48 14.85 -16.41
N PHE A 93 -19.78 13.81 -16.03
CA PHE A 93 -19.99 12.46 -16.55
C PHE A 93 -21.22 11.83 -15.88
N ASP A 94 -22.11 11.16 -16.64
CA ASP A 94 -23.30 10.52 -16.05
C ASP A 94 -22.93 9.21 -15.33
N LYS A 95 -23.23 9.16 -14.05
CA LYS A 95 -22.98 7.96 -13.21
C LYS A 95 -23.73 6.72 -13.74
N LYS A 96 -24.91 6.89 -14.36
CA LYS A 96 -25.66 5.77 -14.96
C LYS A 96 -24.91 5.14 -16.13
N ILE A 97 -24.24 5.96 -16.95
CA ILE A 97 -23.39 5.48 -18.04
C ILE A 97 -22.19 4.69 -17.48
N THR A 98 -21.54 5.22 -16.44
CA THR A 98 -20.47 4.51 -15.75
C THR A 98 -20.95 3.17 -15.22
N ALA A 99 -22.07 3.14 -14.51
CA ALA A 99 -22.62 1.91 -13.93
C ALA A 99 -22.96 0.88 -15.01
N LYS A 100 -23.60 1.30 -16.11
CA LYS A 100 -23.91 0.41 -17.25
C LYS A 100 -22.64 -0.18 -17.85
N PHE A 101 -21.62 0.65 -18.08
CA PHE A 101 -20.34 0.19 -18.62
C PHE A 101 -19.65 -0.81 -17.66
N VAL A 102 -19.51 -0.46 -16.38
CA VAL A 102 -18.81 -1.30 -15.42
C VAL A 102 -19.51 -2.64 -15.22
N ARG A 103 -20.86 -2.63 -15.13
CA ARG A 103 -21.66 -3.88 -15.04
C ARG A 103 -21.59 -4.73 -16.32
N SER A 104 -21.35 -4.14 -17.49
CA SER A 104 -21.13 -4.91 -18.72
C SER A 104 -19.84 -5.72 -18.72
N LEU A 105 -18.92 -5.46 -17.78
CA LEU A 105 -17.68 -6.22 -17.59
C LEU A 105 -17.85 -7.43 -16.65
N GLU A 106 -19.03 -7.63 -16.07
CA GLU A 106 -19.33 -8.82 -15.25
C GLU A 106 -19.28 -10.09 -16.10
N LYS A 107 -18.48 -11.05 -15.68
CA LYS A 107 -18.40 -12.38 -16.31
C LYS A 107 -18.35 -13.48 -15.25
N GLY A 108 -19.06 -14.58 -15.48
CA GLY A 108 -19.07 -15.73 -14.58
C GLY A 108 -19.49 -15.38 -13.15
N LYS A 109 -18.60 -15.61 -12.19
CA LYS A 109 -18.78 -15.31 -10.77
C LYS A 109 -18.45 -13.88 -10.37
N LEU A 110 -17.85 -13.10 -11.28
CA LEU A 110 -17.48 -11.72 -11.01
C LEU A 110 -18.73 -10.84 -10.87
N LYS A 111 -18.91 -10.26 -9.71
CA LYS A 111 -19.96 -9.28 -9.41
C LYS A 111 -19.35 -7.97 -9.01
N VAL A 112 -19.77 -6.92 -9.67
CA VAL A 112 -19.31 -5.56 -9.41
C VAL A 112 -19.97 -5.01 -8.16
N ARG A 113 -19.20 -4.36 -7.30
CA ARG A 113 -19.67 -3.73 -6.07
C ARG A 113 -19.93 -2.24 -6.29
N ASP A 114 -20.94 -1.69 -5.62
CA ASP A 114 -21.36 -0.31 -5.85
C ASP A 114 -20.24 0.72 -5.59
N TYR A 115 -19.44 0.51 -4.53
CA TYR A 115 -18.30 1.39 -4.25
C TYR A 115 -17.21 1.35 -5.34
N GLN A 116 -17.09 0.24 -6.10
CA GLN A 116 -16.17 0.16 -7.24
C GLN A 116 -16.68 1.04 -8.39
N ILE A 117 -18.00 1.05 -8.62
CA ILE A 117 -18.63 1.96 -9.59
C ILE A 117 -18.36 3.41 -9.19
N ASP A 118 -18.52 3.75 -7.90
CA ASP A 118 -18.27 5.09 -7.38
C ASP A 118 -16.83 5.55 -7.52
N ALA A 119 -15.88 4.63 -7.27
CA ALA A 119 -14.46 4.88 -7.48
C ALA A 119 -14.14 5.15 -8.96
N ILE A 120 -14.63 4.29 -9.84
CA ILE A 120 -14.42 4.41 -11.30
C ILE A 120 -15.05 5.70 -11.82
N HIS A 121 -16.29 6.01 -11.41
CA HIS A 121 -16.99 7.23 -11.80
C HIS A 121 -16.21 8.49 -11.42
N THR A 122 -15.72 8.56 -10.17
CA THR A 122 -14.91 9.70 -9.71
C THR A 122 -13.66 9.92 -10.56
N VAL A 123 -13.00 8.84 -10.98
CA VAL A 123 -11.83 8.92 -11.86
C VAL A 123 -12.20 9.35 -13.26
N LEU A 124 -13.31 8.86 -13.81
CA LEU A 124 -13.77 9.24 -15.16
C LEU A 124 -14.18 10.71 -15.24
N GLU A 125 -14.77 11.27 -14.16
CA GLU A 125 -15.14 12.70 -14.12
C GLU A 125 -13.92 13.62 -14.13
N SER A 126 -12.83 13.24 -13.46
CA SER A 126 -11.66 14.10 -13.26
C SER A 126 -10.49 13.76 -14.18
N GLY A 127 -10.45 12.57 -14.74
CA GLY A 127 -9.29 12.00 -15.44
C GLY A 127 -8.11 11.68 -14.52
N ARG A 128 -8.24 11.95 -13.21
CA ARG A 128 -7.18 11.80 -12.22
C ARG A 128 -7.75 11.25 -10.92
N GLY A 129 -6.97 10.45 -10.18
CA GLY A 129 -7.43 9.95 -8.88
C GLY A 129 -6.33 9.30 -8.07
N LEU A 130 -6.39 9.49 -6.76
CA LEU A 130 -5.68 8.70 -5.77
C LEU A 130 -6.73 7.94 -4.96
N ILE A 131 -6.85 6.65 -5.22
CA ILE A 131 -7.88 5.78 -4.65
C ILE A 131 -7.31 5.05 -3.44
N LEU A 132 -7.87 5.35 -2.25
CA LEU A 132 -7.65 4.55 -1.05
C LEU A 132 -8.69 3.44 -0.99
N SER A 133 -8.20 2.21 -1.05
CA SER A 133 -9.05 1.02 -1.09
C SER A 133 -8.32 -0.15 -0.42
N PRO A 134 -8.85 -0.74 0.65
CA PRO A 134 -8.14 -1.75 1.44
C PRO A 134 -7.86 -3.02 0.63
N THR A 135 -7.03 -3.90 1.18
CA THR A 135 -6.77 -5.22 0.59
C THR A 135 -8.09 -6.01 0.52
N GLY A 136 -8.33 -6.70 -0.60
CA GLY A 136 -9.56 -7.46 -0.82
C GLY A 136 -10.76 -6.65 -1.33
N SER A 137 -10.63 -5.33 -1.49
CA SER A 137 -11.67 -4.47 -2.07
C SER A 137 -11.81 -4.61 -3.59
N GLY A 138 -10.88 -5.30 -4.27
CA GLY A 138 -10.89 -5.45 -5.72
C GLY A 138 -10.26 -4.25 -6.46
N LYS A 139 -9.14 -3.71 -5.96
CA LYS A 139 -8.36 -2.66 -6.64
C LYS A 139 -8.00 -3.04 -8.08
N SER A 140 -7.58 -4.27 -8.32
CA SER A 140 -7.23 -4.76 -9.67
C SER A 140 -8.41 -4.70 -10.63
N PHE A 141 -9.65 -4.93 -10.14
CA PHE A 141 -10.85 -4.76 -10.96
C PHE A 141 -11.11 -3.29 -11.32
N ILE A 142 -10.91 -2.37 -10.37
CA ILE A 142 -11.04 -0.91 -10.64
C ILE A 142 -10.05 -0.50 -11.73
N ILE A 143 -8.78 -0.93 -11.62
CA ILE A 143 -7.75 -0.70 -12.64
C ILE A 143 -8.19 -1.30 -13.98
N TYR A 144 -8.60 -2.58 -13.99
CA TYR A 144 -9.09 -3.27 -15.17
C TYR A 144 -10.22 -2.50 -15.89
N ALA A 145 -11.26 -2.11 -15.15
CA ALA A 145 -12.39 -1.40 -15.72
C ALA A 145 -11.98 -0.06 -16.35
N LEU A 146 -11.11 0.70 -15.67
CA LEU A 146 -10.58 1.96 -16.21
C LEU A 146 -9.68 1.73 -17.44
N VAL A 147 -8.84 0.70 -17.43
CA VAL A 147 -8.05 0.29 -18.60
C VAL A 147 -8.97 -0.01 -19.80
N ARG A 148 -10.01 -0.84 -19.59
CA ARG A 148 -10.99 -1.18 -20.63
C ARG A 148 -11.75 0.05 -21.16
N TYR A 149 -11.99 1.06 -20.31
CA TYR A 149 -12.60 2.32 -20.71
C TYR A 149 -11.62 3.16 -21.53
N TYR A 150 -10.39 3.36 -21.03
CA TYR A 150 -9.42 4.23 -21.71
C TYR A 150 -8.88 3.66 -23.01
N LEU A 151 -8.83 2.35 -23.18
CA LEU A 151 -8.51 1.73 -24.49
C LEU A 151 -9.50 2.14 -25.59
N LYS A 152 -10.73 2.51 -25.24
CA LYS A 152 -11.73 2.99 -26.21
C LYS A 152 -11.66 4.49 -26.47
N THR A 153 -10.99 5.25 -25.59
CA THR A 153 -10.95 6.72 -25.64
C THR A 153 -9.57 7.27 -25.98
N LEU A 154 -8.53 6.51 -25.71
CA LEU A 154 -7.16 6.84 -26.11
C LEU A 154 -6.94 6.33 -27.54
N ASN A 155 -6.87 7.26 -28.49
CA ASN A 155 -6.58 6.89 -29.87
C ASN A 155 -5.23 6.14 -29.95
N ASP A 156 -4.17 6.69 -30.50
CA ASP A 156 -2.87 6.01 -30.68
C ASP A 156 -1.96 5.95 -29.44
N LYS A 157 -2.48 6.30 -28.23
CA LYS A 157 -1.70 6.30 -27.00
C LYS A 157 -1.90 5.01 -26.21
N LYS A 158 -0.80 4.55 -25.60
CA LYS A 158 -0.78 3.35 -24.76
C LYS A 158 -1.13 3.65 -23.31
N ILE A 159 -1.37 2.58 -22.55
CA ILE A 159 -1.61 2.60 -21.12
C ILE A 159 -0.41 1.99 -20.40
N LEU A 160 0.07 2.67 -19.36
CA LEU A 160 1.13 2.19 -18.49
C LEU A 160 0.55 1.80 -17.11
N ILE A 161 0.80 0.59 -16.67
CA ILE A 161 0.49 0.12 -15.31
C ILE A 161 1.81 -0.13 -14.59
N ILE A 162 2.01 0.56 -13.47
CA ILE A 162 3.22 0.45 -12.65
C ILE A 162 2.87 -0.27 -11.36
N VAL A 163 3.61 -1.34 -11.07
CA VAL A 163 3.47 -2.14 -9.84
C VAL A 163 4.81 -2.26 -9.11
N PRO A 164 4.81 -2.58 -7.80
CA PRO A 164 6.04 -2.65 -7.00
C PRO A 164 7.00 -3.78 -7.38
N THR A 165 6.49 -4.95 -7.73
CA THR A 165 7.29 -6.17 -7.89
C THR A 165 6.88 -6.96 -9.13
N THR A 166 7.78 -7.85 -9.59
CA THR A 166 7.50 -8.76 -10.72
C THR A 166 6.33 -9.69 -10.44
N ASN A 167 6.20 -10.18 -9.22
CA ASN A 167 5.06 -11.02 -8.83
C ASN A 167 3.72 -10.29 -8.99
N LEU A 168 3.69 -8.96 -8.72
CA LEU A 168 2.48 -8.16 -8.93
C LEU A 168 2.23 -7.88 -10.43
N VAL A 169 3.27 -7.89 -11.29
CA VAL A 169 3.08 -7.89 -12.75
C VAL A 169 2.33 -9.14 -13.19
N GLU A 170 2.80 -10.32 -12.75
CA GLU A 170 2.17 -11.60 -13.08
C GLU A 170 0.75 -11.69 -12.50
N GLN A 171 0.56 -11.24 -11.25
CA GLN A 171 -0.76 -11.21 -10.62
C GLN A 171 -1.74 -10.32 -11.37
N MET A 172 -1.35 -9.08 -11.72
CA MET A 172 -2.22 -8.15 -12.47
C MET A 172 -2.61 -8.72 -13.83
N TYR A 173 -1.66 -9.39 -14.49
CA TYR A 173 -1.89 -10.05 -15.77
C TYR A 173 -2.88 -11.22 -15.62
N GLY A 174 -2.70 -12.06 -14.59
CA GLY A 174 -3.61 -13.15 -14.27
C GLY A 174 -5.00 -12.66 -13.87
N ASP A 175 -5.10 -11.62 -13.03
CA ASP A 175 -6.38 -11.01 -12.65
C ASP A 175 -7.17 -10.54 -13.88
N PHE A 176 -6.50 -9.97 -14.90
CA PHE A 176 -7.16 -9.56 -16.14
C PHE A 176 -7.71 -10.76 -16.95
N ALA A 177 -7.00 -11.89 -16.95
CA ALA A 177 -7.49 -13.12 -17.54
C ALA A 177 -8.71 -13.67 -16.77
N ASP A 178 -8.67 -13.67 -15.45
CA ASP A 178 -9.77 -14.07 -14.57
C ASP A 178 -11.03 -13.21 -14.76
N TYR A 179 -10.85 -11.93 -15.14
CA TYR A 179 -11.97 -11.05 -15.51
C TYR A 179 -12.49 -11.28 -16.92
N GLY A 180 -11.98 -12.33 -17.60
CA GLY A 180 -12.43 -12.75 -18.93
C GLY A 180 -11.95 -11.87 -20.07
N TRP A 181 -10.78 -11.26 -19.93
CA TRP A 181 -10.06 -10.59 -20.99
C TRP A 181 -8.90 -11.47 -21.48
N PHE A 182 -8.36 -11.15 -22.65
CA PHE A 182 -7.22 -11.88 -23.23
C PHE A 182 -5.96 -11.01 -23.11
N PRO A 183 -5.26 -11.02 -21.95
CA PRO A 183 -4.11 -10.15 -21.76
C PRO A 183 -2.95 -10.45 -22.72
N ASP A 184 -2.85 -11.69 -23.23
CA ASP A 184 -1.86 -12.06 -24.26
C ASP A 184 -1.98 -11.22 -25.54
N GLU A 185 -3.16 -10.75 -25.88
CA GLU A 185 -3.39 -9.94 -27.08
C GLU A 185 -3.05 -8.46 -26.83
N HIS A 186 -3.31 -7.95 -25.64
CA HIS A 186 -3.31 -6.52 -25.32
C HIS A 186 -2.18 -6.08 -24.39
N CYS A 187 -1.67 -6.96 -23.55
CA CYS A 187 -0.74 -6.59 -22.48
C CYS A 187 0.68 -7.06 -22.75
N HIS A 188 1.64 -6.20 -22.46
CA HIS A 188 3.07 -6.49 -22.43
C HIS A 188 3.59 -6.44 -21.01
N LYS A 189 4.25 -7.50 -20.55
CA LYS A 189 4.92 -7.57 -19.26
C LYS A 189 6.35 -7.06 -19.39
N LEU A 190 6.69 -5.98 -18.67
CA LEU A 190 8.00 -5.35 -18.76
C LEU A 190 8.70 -5.37 -17.41
N TYR A 191 9.68 -6.26 -17.26
CA TYR A 191 10.61 -6.34 -16.13
C TYR A 191 12.00 -6.77 -16.61
N ALA A 192 12.94 -7.09 -15.69
CA ALA A 192 14.32 -7.40 -16.05
C ALA A 192 14.40 -8.48 -17.14
N GLY A 193 15.08 -8.17 -18.25
CA GLY A 193 15.24 -9.06 -19.40
C GLY A 193 14.16 -8.94 -20.49
N SER A 194 13.06 -8.21 -20.27
CA SER A 194 12.02 -8.00 -21.28
C SER A 194 12.40 -6.90 -22.28
N ASP A 195 11.91 -7.03 -23.52
CA ASP A 195 12.03 -5.94 -24.50
C ASP A 195 11.22 -4.73 -24.03
N LYS A 196 11.78 -3.54 -24.21
CA LYS A 196 11.16 -2.27 -23.86
C LYS A 196 10.17 -1.78 -24.93
N ASN A 197 10.33 -2.27 -26.15
CA ASN A 197 9.46 -1.94 -27.27
C ASN A 197 8.37 -2.99 -27.42
N THR A 198 7.16 -2.54 -27.64
CA THR A 198 6.02 -3.41 -27.86
C THR A 198 4.97 -2.72 -28.73
N THR A 199 4.24 -3.48 -29.50
CA THR A 199 3.05 -3.02 -30.22
C THR A 199 1.78 -3.11 -29.35
N LYS A 200 1.85 -3.80 -28.20
CA LYS A 200 0.72 -3.95 -27.29
C LYS A 200 0.26 -2.61 -26.72
N GLU A 201 -1.02 -2.49 -26.49
CA GLU A 201 -1.68 -1.26 -26.03
C GLU A 201 -1.46 -0.98 -24.55
N VAL A 202 -1.23 -2.03 -23.74
CA VAL A 202 -1.05 -1.94 -22.28
C VAL A 202 0.33 -2.46 -21.90
N VAL A 203 1.10 -1.68 -21.16
CA VAL A 203 2.39 -2.09 -20.59
C VAL A 203 2.24 -2.22 -19.08
N ILE A 204 2.47 -3.42 -18.55
CA ILE A 204 2.51 -3.67 -17.09
C ILE A 204 3.96 -3.81 -16.68
N SER A 205 4.46 -2.92 -15.81
CA SER A 205 5.88 -2.83 -15.48
C SER A 205 6.12 -2.60 -14.00
N THR A 206 7.33 -2.95 -13.54
CA THR A 206 7.83 -2.46 -12.26
C THR A 206 8.48 -1.09 -12.45
N TRP A 207 8.46 -0.22 -11.43
CA TRP A 207 9.15 1.08 -11.54
C TRP A 207 10.66 0.94 -11.74
N GLN A 208 11.28 -0.12 -11.18
CA GLN A 208 12.71 -0.39 -11.33
C GLN A 208 13.13 -0.59 -12.78
N SER A 209 12.25 -1.16 -13.59
CA SER A 209 12.51 -1.44 -14.99
C SER A 209 12.47 -0.19 -15.88
N ILE A 210 11.72 0.85 -15.47
CA ILE A 210 11.41 2.00 -16.33
C ILE A 210 11.93 3.36 -15.81
N TYR A 211 12.34 3.49 -14.53
CA TYR A 211 12.68 4.80 -13.96
C TYR A 211 13.86 5.52 -14.65
N LYS A 212 14.79 4.76 -15.26
CA LYS A 212 15.92 5.29 -16.00
C LYS A 212 15.62 5.71 -17.44
N LEU A 213 14.44 5.31 -17.96
CA LEU A 213 14.04 5.62 -19.34
C LEU A 213 13.82 7.13 -19.51
N ASP A 214 14.00 7.61 -20.72
CA ASP A 214 13.90 9.01 -21.07
C ASP A 214 12.46 9.49 -21.27
N LYS A 215 12.26 10.79 -21.49
CA LYS A 215 10.94 11.38 -21.72
C LYS A 215 10.30 10.88 -23.02
N LYS A 216 11.12 10.56 -24.04
CA LYS A 216 10.63 10.06 -25.34
C LYS A 216 9.91 8.73 -25.18
N TYR A 217 10.46 7.83 -24.34
CA TYR A 217 9.76 6.58 -24.02
C TYR A 217 8.39 6.83 -23.40
N PHE A 218 8.28 7.81 -22.48
CA PHE A 218 7.03 8.10 -21.77
C PHE A 218 5.99 8.86 -22.59
N SER A 219 6.37 9.51 -23.70
CA SER A 219 5.43 10.26 -24.55
C SER A 219 4.38 9.40 -25.26
N GLN A 220 4.59 8.09 -25.37
CA GLN A 220 3.63 7.15 -25.94
C GLN A 220 2.43 6.85 -25.05
N PHE A 221 2.45 7.21 -23.75
CA PHE A 221 1.40 6.87 -22.81
C PHE A 221 0.40 8.01 -22.61
N GLY A 222 -0.90 7.72 -22.77
CA GLY A 222 -2.01 8.62 -22.50
C GLY A 222 -2.66 8.40 -21.13
N ALA A 223 -2.51 7.20 -20.57
CA ALA A 223 -2.96 6.86 -19.22
C ALA A 223 -1.85 6.17 -18.42
N VAL A 224 -1.77 6.45 -17.12
CA VAL A 224 -0.87 5.78 -16.18
C VAL A 224 -1.63 5.37 -14.93
N PHE A 225 -1.44 4.11 -14.55
CA PHE A 225 -1.92 3.53 -13.29
C PHE A 225 -0.71 3.16 -12.43
N VAL A 226 -0.75 3.48 -11.15
CA VAL A 226 0.28 3.09 -10.19
C VAL A 226 -0.39 2.36 -9.04
N ASP A 227 -0.23 1.04 -9.00
CA ASP A 227 -0.74 0.24 -7.88
C ASP A 227 0.26 0.23 -6.72
N GLU A 228 -0.27 0.15 -5.50
CA GLU A 228 0.48 0.30 -4.25
C GLU A 228 1.43 1.51 -4.28
N CYS A 229 0.92 2.64 -4.76
CA CYS A 229 1.71 3.85 -5.04
C CYS A 229 2.44 4.40 -3.80
N HIS A 230 2.01 4.06 -2.58
CA HIS A 230 2.70 4.40 -1.32
C HIS A 230 4.07 3.70 -1.17
N LEU A 231 4.29 2.57 -1.84
CA LEU A 231 5.56 1.81 -1.78
C LEU A 231 6.63 2.38 -2.72
N ALA A 232 6.24 3.13 -3.75
CA ALA A 232 7.20 3.74 -4.65
C ALA A 232 8.01 4.80 -3.89
N LYS A 233 9.31 4.57 -3.68
CA LYS A 233 10.20 5.56 -3.07
C LYS A 233 10.04 6.88 -3.81
N ALA A 234 9.79 7.96 -3.07
CA ALA A 234 9.38 9.26 -3.61
C ALA A 234 10.19 9.72 -4.86
N LYS A 235 11.51 9.52 -4.87
CA LYS A 235 12.37 9.86 -6.02
C LYS A 235 12.06 9.04 -7.29
N SER A 236 11.83 7.75 -7.18
CA SER A 236 11.62 6.89 -8.37
C SER A 236 10.27 7.15 -9.00
N LEU A 237 9.19 7.17 -8.20
CA LEU A 237 7.85 7.46 -8.69
C LEU A 237 7.76 8.88 -9.23
N THR A 238 8.23 9.86 -8.46
CA THR A 238 8.26 11.26 -8.89
C THR A 238 9.03 11.42 -10.20
N GLY A 239 10.18 10.73 -10.33
CA GLY A 239 10.98 10.76 -11.55
C GLY A 239 10.26 10.20 -12.77
N ILE A 240 9.51 9.12 -12.64
CA ILE A 240 8.67 8.57 -13.72
C ILE A 240 7.50 9.53 -14.01
N MET A 241 6.75 9.88 -12.98
CA MET A 241 5.53 10.67 -13.12
C MET A 241 5.78 12.07 -13.68
N THR A 242 6.95 12.67 -13.43
CA THR A 242 7.35 13.97 -13.99
C THR A 242 7.85 13.90 -15.45
N LYS A 243 8.13 12.70 -15.97
CA LYS A 243 8.45 12.48 -17.40
C LYS A 243 7.20 12.30 -18.26
N LEU A 244 6.05 11.96 -17.67
CA LEU A 244 4.76 11.74 -18.32
C LEU A 244 4.04 13.09 -18.57
N LEU A 245 4.64 13.97 -19.38
CA LEU A 245 4.17 15.35 -19.55
C LEU A 245 2.81 15.47 -20.28
N ASP A 246 2.53 14.52 -21.18
CA ASP A 246 1.33 14.50 -22.03
C ASP A 246 0.33 13.41 -21.60
N CYS A 247 0.59 12.72 -20.47
CA CYS A 247 -0.26 11.66 -19.96
C CYS A 247 -1.44 12.26 -19.20
N GLN A 248 -2.60 12.30 -19.87
CA GLN A 248 -3.81 12.95 -19.38
C GLN A 248 -4.41 12.23 -18.16
N TYR A 249 -4.49 10.91 -18.22
CA TYR A 249 -5.15 10.09 -17.21
C TYR A 249 -4.14 9.53 -16.23
N ARG A 250 -4.28 9.90 -14.94
CA ARG A 250 -3.26 9.61 -13.92
C ARG A 250 -3.92 9.07 -12.66
N ILE A 251 -3.79 7.78 -12.42
CA ILE A 251 -4.49 7.06 -11.37
C ILE A 251 -3.49 6.37 -10.45
N GLY A 252 -3.54 6.66 -9.15
CA GLY A 252 -2.86 5.94 -8.09
C GLY A 252 -3.84 5.12 -7.28
N THR A 253 -3.46 3.90 -6.93
CA THR A 253 -4.22 3.04 -6.01
C THR A 253 -3.34 2.62 -4.84
N THR A 254 -3.90 2.58 -3.64
CA THR A 254 -3.21 2.07 -2.44
C THR A 254 -4.21 1.61 -1.40
N GLY A 255 -3.81 0.66 -0.56
CA GLY A 255 -4.61 0.22 0.57
C GLY A 255 -4.51 1.16 1.78
N THR A 256 -3.39 1.84 1.93
CA THR A 256 -3.07 2.70 3.08
C THR A 256 -2.11 3.81 2.67
N LEU A 257 -2.16 4.93 3.39
CA LEU A 257 -1.12 5.96 3.39
C LEU A 257 -0.21 5.72 4.61
N ASP A 258 1.04 6.13 4.54
CA ASP A 258 2.03 5.91 5.60
C ASP A 258 1.91 6.89 6.79
N GLY A 259 0.89 7.74 6.80
CA GLY A 259 0.66 8.74 7.83
C GLY A 259 1.55 9.99 7.72
N SER A 260 2.46 10.04 6.74
CA SER A 260 3.29 11.22 6.48
C SER A 260 2.54 12.21 5.60
N GLU A 261 2.23 13.40 6.13
CA GLU A 261 1.57 14.48 5.40
C GLU A 261 2.33 14.85 4.11
N ILE A 262 3.66 14.92 4.18
CA ILE A 262 4.50 15.25 3.03
C ILE A 262 4.36 14.20 1.92
N HIS A 263 4.43 12.93 2.28
CA HIS A 263 4.30 11.85 1.33
C HIS A 263 2.91 11.83 0.70
N GLN A 264 1.87 12.05 1.50
CA GLN A 264 0.50 12.20 1.01
C GLN A 264 0.38 13.34 0.01
N LEU A 265 0.90 14.54 0.31
CA LEU A 265 0.84 15.70 -0.58
C LEU A 265 1.61 15.49 -1.88
N VAL A 266 2.75 14.78 -1.85
CA VAL A 266 3.47 14.40 -3.08
C VAL A 266 2.61 13.47 -3.94
N LEU A 267 1.98 12.44 -3.36
CA LEU A 267 1.10 11.54 -4.08
C LEU A 267 -0.13 12.28 -4.64
N GLU A 268 -0.78 13.09 -3.83
CA GLU A 268 -1.92 13.89 -4.27
C GLU A 268 -1.54 14.89 -5.37
N GLY A 269 -0.34 15.44 -5.31
CA GLY A 269 0.20 16.31 -6.35
C GLY A 269 0.39 15.60 -7.69
N LEU A 270 0.85 14.36 -7.67
CA LEU A 270 1.08 13.56 -8.87
C LEU A 270 -0.21 12.99 -9.47
N PHE A 271 -1.21 12.71 -8.65
CA PHE A 271 -2.49 12.13 -9.05
C PHE A 271 -3.65 13.13 -8.87
N ALA A 272 -4.25 13.17 -7.73
CA ALA A 272 -5.27 14.10 -7.25
C ALA A 272 -5.46 13.91 -5.75
N LYS A 273 -6.28 14.73 -5.10
CA LYS A 273 -6.68 14.51 -3.70
C LYS A 273 -7.20 13.08 -3.53
N HIS A 274 -6.74 12.41 -2.47
CA HIS A 274 -7.16 11.02 -2.21
C HIS A 274 -8.67 10.93 -1.95
N LYS A 275 -9.24 9.80 -2.37
CA LYS A 275 -10.62 9.41 -2.07
C LYS A 275 -10.61 8.01 -1.49
N GLU A 276 -11.08 7.89 -0.27
CA GLU A 276 -11.38 6.60 0.34
C GLU A 276 -12.71 6.09 -0.23
N VAL A 277 -12.70 4.89 -0.80
CA VAL A 277 -13.87 4.33 -1.48
C VAL A 277 -14.62 3.32 -0.63
N THR A 278 -13.93 2.67 0.30
CA THR A 278 -14.50 1.76 1.29
C THR A 278 -13.49 1.51 2.41
N THR A 279 -13.95 1.03 3.56
CA THR A 279 -13.11 0.63 4.70
C THR A 279 -13.11 -0.89 4.86
N THR A 280 -12.11 -1.43 5.58
CA THR A 280 -12.07 -2.86 5.89
C THR A 280 -13.28 -3.27 6.73
N ALA A 281 -13.66 -2.46 7.74
CA ALA A 281 -14.83 -2.70 8.57
C ALA A 281 -16.12 -2.80 7.74
N LYS A 282 -16.32 -1.89 6.78
CA LYS A 282 -17.47 -1.93 5.88
C LYS A 282 -17.48 -3.21 5.03
N LEU A 283 -16.32 -3.63 4.50
CA LEU A 283 -16.23 -4.86 3.71
C LEU A 283 -16.52 -6.12 4.52
N VAL A 284 -16.11 -6.16 5.80
CA VAL A 284 -16.46 -7.25 6.74
C VAL A 284 -17.96 -7.24 7.01
N LYS A 285 -18.55 -6.08 7.35
CA LYS A 285 -19.99 -5.94 7.61
C LYS A 285 -20.86 -6.37 6.42
N GLU A 286 -20.41 -6.03 5.21
CA GLU A 286 -21.09 -6.41 3.96
C GLU A 286 -20.76 -7.85 3.50
N LYS A 287 -20.02 -8.64 4.31
CA LYS A 287 -19.64 -10.02 4.03
C LYS A 287 -18.84 -10.20 2.74
N TYR A 288 -18.04 -9.20 2.36
CA TYR A 288 -17.05 -9.30 1.29
C TYR A 288 -15.70 -9.78 1.80
N LEU A 289 -15.46 -9.66 3.10
CA LEU A 289 -14.29 -10.16 3.81
C LEU A 289 -14.74 -11.00 5.01
N SER A 290 -13.85 -11.88 5.49
CA SER A 290 -14.04 -12.69 6.70
C SER A 290 -14.14 -11.79 7.94
N ASN A 291 -14.87 -12.23 8.95
CA ASN A 291 -14.81 -11.63 10.27
C ASN A 291 -13.38 -11.71 10.82
N LEU A 292 -12.95 -10.67 11.53
CA LEU A 292 -11.64 -10.59 12.16
C LEU A 292 -11.79 -10.54 13.68
N HIS A 293 -11.15 -11.46 14.36
CA HIS A 293 -11.03 -11.46 15.82
C HIS A 293 -9.56 -11.24 16.19
N ILE A 294 -9.27 -10.19 16.95
CA ILE A 294 -7.89 -9.83 17.34
C ILE A 294 -7.70 -10.14 18.82
N HIS A 295 -6.81 -11.07 19.09
CA HIS A 295 -6.39 -11.46 20.44
C HIS A 295 -5.00 -10.84 20.73
N CYS A 296 -4.96 -9.78 21.51
CA CYS A 296 -3.74 -9.09 21.91
C CYS A 296 -3.13 -9.77 23.14
N LEU A 297 -2.12 -10.60 22.95
CA LEU A 297 -1.49 -11.39 24.01
C LEU A 297 -0.32 -10.61 24.61
N VAL A 298 -0.50 -10.05 25.81
CA VAL A 298 0.54 -9.28 26.51
C VAL A 298 1.36 -10.22 27.42
N LEU A 299 2.56 -10.54 26.98
CA LEU A 299 3.44 -11.49 27.67
C LEU A 299 4.23 -10.80 28.78
N SER A 300 4.02 -11.22 30.02
CA SER A 300 4.83 -10.80 31.18
C SER A 300 6.05 -11.70 31.33
N HIS A 301 7.25 -11.12 31.21
CA HIS A 301 8.51 -11.85 31.28
C HIS A 301 9.01 -11.97 32.72
N VAL A 302 9.37 -13.18 33.15
CA VAL A 302 10.05 -13.42 34.41
C VAL A 302 11.56 -13.32 34.17
N THR A 303 12.14 -12.15 34.42
CA THR A 303 13.59 -11.93 34.25
C THR A 303 14.25 -11.62 35.59
N LYS A 304 15.38 -12.28 35.89
CA LYS A 304 16.20 -11.99 37.09
C LYS A 304 16.91 -10.63 37.01
N ASN A 305 17.28 -10.20 35.79
CA ASN A 305 17.97 -8.94 35.53
C ASN A 305 17.03 -7.95 34.78
N ARG A 306 16.19 -7.24 35.53
CA ARG A 306 15.36 -6.16 34.98
C ARG A 306 16.19 -4.88 34.85
N HIS A 307 16.31 -4.38 33.63
CA HIS A 307 16.91 -3.07 33.32
C HIS A 307 16.27 -2.49 32.06
N GLN A 308 16.39 -1.20 31.87
CA GLN A 308 15.90 -0.55 30.65
C GLN A 308 16.84 -0.90 29.49
N ARG A 309 16.33 -1.62 28.49
CA ARG A 309 17.06 -1.99 27.29
C ARG A 309 16.94 -0.89 26.23
N LYS A 310 17.96 -0.75 25.37
CA LYS A 310 17.82 -0.03 24.10
C LYS A 310 17.04 -0.90 23.11
N TYR A 311 16.43 -0.28 22.12
CA TYR A 311 15.61 -1.02 21.14
C TYR A 311 16.29 -2.23 20.49
N PRO A 312 17.56 -2.16 20.01
CA PRO A 312 18.22 -3.34 19.46
C PRO A 312 18.45 -4.47 20.49
N GLU A 313 18.76 -4.11 21.73
CA GLU A 313 18.96 -5.06 22.83
C GLU A 313 17.64 -5.74 23.23
N GLU A 314 16.55 -4.98 23.24
CA GLU A 314 15.21 -5.50 23.50
C GLU A 314 14.78 -6.49 22.42
N MET A 315 14.98 -6.14 21.15
CA MET A 315 14.65 -7.00 20.02
C MET A 315 15.51 -8.27 19.98
N ASP A 316 16.80 -8.17 20.31
CA ASP A 316 17.70 -9.33 20.40
C ASP A 316 17.24 -10.27 21.53
N TYR A 317 16.91 -9.72 22.70
CA TYR A 317 16.40 -10.49 23.84
C TYR A 317 15.08 -11.22 23.45
N LEU A 318 14.12 -10.53 22.88
CA LEU A 318 12.81 -11.10 22.52
C LEU A 318 12.93 -12.20 21.45
N SER A 319 13.78 -11.99 20.45
CA SER A 319 13.99 -12.96 19.38
C SER A 319 14.65 -14.25 19.85
N LYS A 320 15.52 -14.17 20.89
CA LYS A 320 16.26 -15.28 21.45
C LYS A 320 15.59 -15.93 22.67
N SER A 321 14.55 -15.33 23.24
CA SER A 321 13.89 -15.82 24.46
C SER A 321 13.27 -17.21 24.26
N PRO A 322 13.79 -18.28 24.92
CA PRO A 322 13.24 -19.63 24.74
C PRO A 322 11.79 -19.73 25.22
N ALA A 323 11.47 -19.16 26.38
CA ALA A 323 10.12 -19.20 26.93
C ALA A 323 9.09 -18.54 25.99
N ARG A 324 9.48 -17.41 25.36
CA ARG A 324 8.66 -16.71 24.38
C ARG A 324 8.47 -17.51 23.09
N ASN A 325 9.55 -18.03 22.52
CA ASN A 325 9.49 -18.82 21.29
C ASN A 325 8.71 -20.13 21.52
N ASN A 326 8.87 -20.80 22.66
CA ASN A 326 8.08 -21.96 23.03
C ASN A 326 6.59 -21.63 23.19
N PHE A 327 6.26 -20.45 23.74
CA PHE A 327 4.87 -19.99 23.81
C PHE A 327 4.27 -19.83 22.40
N ILE A 328 5.00 -19.19 21.48
CA ILE A 328 4.56 -19.01 20.09
C ILE A 328 4.34 -20.35 19.39
N CYS A 329 5.28 -21.29 19.55
CA CYS A 329 5.14 -22.62 18.96
C CYS A 329 3.94 -23.39 19.54
N LYS A 330 3.76 -23.37 20.86
CA LYS A 330 2.60 -24.00 21.50
C LYS A 330 1.30 -23.39 21.03
N LEU A 331 1.22 -22.06 20.98
CA LEU A 331 0.04 -21.38 20.44
C LEU A 331 -0.26 -21.85 19.02
N ALA A 332 0.73 -21.84 18.13
CA ALA A 332 0.54 -22.27 16.75
C ALA A 332 0.06 -23.72 16.61
N LEU A 333 0.54 -24.60 17.48
CA LEU A 333 0.18 -26.01 17.48
C LEU A 333 -1.23 -26.29 18.05
N THR A 334 -1.78 -25.39 18.88
CA THR A 334 -3.14 -25.50 19.42
C THR A 334 -4.23 -24.93 18.52
N LEU A 335 -3.85 -24.19 17.47
CA LEU A 335 -4.79 -23.56 16.56
C LEU A 335 -5.14 -24.51 15.40
N ASP A 336 -6.41 -24.69 15.17
CA ASP A 336 -6.91 -25.41 14.00
C ASP A 336 -6.85 -24.55 12.75
N GLY A 337 -6.61 -25.15 11.61
CA GLY A 337 -6.57 -24.47 10.30
C GLY A 337 -5.20 -23.88 9.95
N ASN A 338 -5.11 -23.40 8.71
CA ASN A 338 -3.87 -22.83 8.19
C ASN A 338 -3.44 -21.61 9.00
N THR A 339 -2.28 -21.72 9.61
CA THR A 339 -1.73 -20.73 10.55
C THR A 339 -0.48 -20.08 9.96
N LEU A 340 -0.43 -18.75 9.95
CA LEU A 340 0.73 -17.98 9.51
C LEU A 340 1.43 -17.32 10.70
N ILE A 341 2.71 -17.58 10.87
CA ILE A 341 3.57 -16.93 11.86
C ILE A 341 4.46 -15.91 11.15
N LEU A 342 4.36 -14.64 11.57
CA LEU A 342 5.16 -13.55 11.00
C LEU A 342 6.18 -13.03 12.00
N ALA A 343 7.46 -13.04 11.62
CA ALA A 343 8.53 -12.44 12.40
C ALA A 343 9.45 -11.56 11.54
N GLN A 344 10.23 -10.70 12.22
CA GLN A 344 11.13 -9.76 11.57
C GLN A 344 12.51 -10.37 11.28
N TYR A 345 13.04 -11.18 12.21
CA TYR A 345 14.40 -11.70 12.15
C TYR A 345 14.43 -13.13 11.63
N ILE A 346 15.25 -13.38 10.63
CA ILE A 346 15.39 -14.72 10.01
C ILE A 346 15.82 -15.77 11.05
N LYS A 347 16.76 -15.44 11.94
CA LYS A 347 17.20 -16.35 13.02
C LYS A 347 16.06 -16.77 13.96
N GLN A 348 15.14 -15.86 14.26
CA GLN A 348 13.95 -16.21 15.06
C GLN A 348 13.04 -17.15 14.27
N LEU A 349 12.81 -16.87 12.99
CA LEU A 349 12.00 -17.72 12.11
C LEU A 349 12.59 -19.12 11.99
N GLU A 350 13.92 -19.26 11.84
CA GLU A 350 14.64 -20.54 11.83
C GLU A 350 14.43 -21.31 13.14
N THR A 351 14.56 -20.62 14.29
CA THR A 351 14.32 -21.22 15.60
C THR A 351 12.89 -21.73 15.75
N LEU A 352 11.89 -20.92 15.33
CA LEU A 352 10.48 -21.32 15.37
C LEU A 352 10.20 -22.48 14.42
N ASN A 353 10.77 -22.45 13.22
CA ASN A 353 10.59 -23.51 12.23
C ASN A 353 11.15 -24.84 12.73
N LEU A 354 12.36 -24.87 13.27
CA LEU A 354 12.96 -26.07 13.86
C LEU A 354 12.11 -26.61 14.99
N ALA A 355 11.74 -25.75 15.96
CA ALA A 355 10.94 -26.18 17.11
C ALA A 355 9.57 -26.74 16.71
N LEU A 356 8.91 -26.15 15.70
CA LEU A 356 7.64 -26.67 15.18
C LEU A 356 7.83 -28.02 14.48
N THR A 357 8.85 -28.16 13.65
CA THR A 357 9.16 -29.42 12.93
C THR A 357 9.44 -30.57 13.89
N ASP A 358 10.10 -30.29 15.02
CA ASP A 358 10.41 -31.29 16.03
C ASP A 358 9.17 -31.74 16.85
N HIS A 359 8.15 -30.85 16.95
CA HIS A 359 6.98 -31.10 17.79
C HIS A 359 5.76 -31.65 17.04
N THR A 360 5.74 -31.65 15.74
CA THR A 360 4.63 -32.22 14.95
C THR A 360 5.11 -33.00 13.74
N LYS A 361 4.49 -34.16 13.51
CA LYS A 361 4.70 -34.97 12.30
C LYS A 361 3.50 -34.93 11.37
N ASP A 362 2.35 -34.47 11.87
CA ASP A 362 1.07 -34.57 11.18
C ASP A 362 0.72 -33.29 10.42
N ARG A 363 1.28 -32.14 10.80
CA ARG A 363 1.05 -30.84 10.16
C ARG A 363 2.19 -30.47 9.23
N LYS A 364 1.87 -30.03 8.02
CA LYS A 364 2.87 -29.52 7.07
C LYS A 364 3.37 -28.14 7.52
N ILE A 365 4.69 -28.00 7.60
CA ILE A 365 5.34 -26.73 7.98
C ILE A 365 6.09 -26.20 6.78
N PHE A 366 5.87 -24.91 6.46
CA PHE A 366 6.54 -24.20 5.36
C PHE A 366 7.35 -23.03 5.91
N PHE A 367 8.59 -22.92 5.45
CA PHE A 367 9.48 -21.83 5.83
C PHE A 367 9.73 -20.91 4.64
N VAL A 368 9.35 -19.62 4.75
CA VAL A 368 9.40 -18.68 3.63
C VAL A 368 10.02 -17.36 4.04
N TYR A 369 11.11 -16.98 3.42
CA TYR A 369 11.84 -15.75 3.71
C TYR A 369 12.38 -15.09 2.42
N GLY A 370 13.18 -14.01 2.55
CA GLY A 370 13.62 -13.20 1.41
C GLY A 370 14.37 -13.96 0.31
N ALA A 371 15.15 -14.98 0.69
CA ALA A 371 15.92 -15.80 -0.25
C ALA A 371 15.09 -16.92 -0.93
N THR A 372 13.88 -17.23 -0.47
CA THR A 372 13.02 -18.23 -1.13
C THR A 372 12.66 -17.74 -2.53
N GLU A 373 12.88 -18.56 -3.54
CA GLU A 373 12.60 -18.22 -4.94
C GLU A 373 11.09 -18.00 -5.20
N ALA A 374 10.76 -17.19 -6.22
CA ALA A 374 9.37 -16.88 -6.55
C ALA A 374 8.57 -18.13 -6.94
N THR A 375 9.18 -19.02 -7.72
CA THR A 375 8.59 -20.29 -8.13
C THR A 375 8.29 -21.22 -6.96
N GLU A 376 9.16 -21.27 -5.97
CA GLU A 376 8.97 -22.04 -4.75
C GLU A 376 7.84 -21.46 -3.89
N ARG A 377 7.79 -20.12 -3.76
CA ARG A 377 6.68 -19.44 -3.05
C ARG A 377 5.33 -19.75 -3.68
N ASP A 378 5.25 -19.80 -5.01
CA ASP A 378 4.01 -20.13 -5.72
C ASP A 378 3.62 -21.61 -5.53
N LYS A 379 4.58 -22.53 -5.50
CA LYS A 379 4.33 -23.95 -5.15
C LYS A 379 3.79 -24.08 -3.73
N ILE A 380 4.44 -23.44 -2.75
CA ILE A 380 4.00 -23.43 -1.34
C ILE A 380 2.58 -22.89 -1.24
N ARG A 381 2.30 -21.78 -1.93
CA ARG A 381 0.94 -21.19 -1.98
C ARG A 381 -0.08 -22.21 -2.48
N GLY A 382 0.19 -22.88 -3.62
CA GLY A 382 -0.70 -23.90 -4.18
C GLY A 382 -0.99 -25.02 -3.19
N ILE A 383 0.05 -25.56 -2.54
CA ILE A 383 -0.10 -26.62 -1.54
C ILE A 383 -0.94 -26.14 -0.35
N VAL A 384 -0.64 -24.97 0.21
CA VAL A 384 -1.37 -24.42 1.38
C VAL A 384 -2.84 -24.12 1.06
N GLU A 385 -3.17 -23.76 -0.18
CA GLU A 385 -4.56 -23.55 -0.59
C GLU A 385 -5.38 -24.85 -0.62
N GLU A 386 -4.73 -26.00 -0.78
CA GLU A 386 -5.35 -27.33 -0.72
C GLU A 386 -5.34 -27.91 0.69
N GLU A 387 -4.38 -27.50 1.54
CA GLU A 387 -4.28 -27.96 2.94
C GLU A 387 -5.29 -27.28 3.85
N ASN A 388 -5.69 -28.01 4.91
CA ASN A 388 -6.62 -27.50 5.92
C ASN A 388 -5.93 -27.12 7.24
N ASP A 389 -4.68 -27.54 7.45
CA ASP A 389 -4.02 -27.41 8.74
C ASP A 389 -2.50 -27.25 8.60
N ALA A 390 -2.05 -26.40 7.69
CA ALA A 390 -0.63 -26.09 7.50
C ALA A 390 -0.17 -24.93 8.39
N ILE A 391 1.11 -24.95 8.79
CA ILE A 391 1.77 -23.83 9.46
C ILE A 391 2.79 -23.21 8.50
N ILE A 392 2.72 -21.88 8.32
CA ILE A 392 3.65 -21.12 7.50
C ILE A 392 4.45 -20.20 8.42
N VAL A 393 5.78 -20.36 8.43
CA VAL A 393 6.70 -19.49 9.16
C VAL A 393 7.33 -18.54 8.16
N ALA A 394 6.99 -17.24 8.20
CA ALA A 394 7.40 -16.30 7.18
C ALA A 394 7.88 -14.95 7.71
N SER A 395 8.72 -14.27 6.93
CA SER A 395 9.11 -12.89 7.23
C SER A 395 8.05 -11.89 6.75
N TYR A 396 7.86 -10.79 7.51
CA TYR A 396 6.94 -9.71 7.12
C TYR A 396 7.21 -9.18 5.71
N GLY A 397 8.49 -9.09 5.31
CA GLY A 397 8.86 -8.56 4.00
C GLY A 397 8.34 -9.40 2.85
N VAL A 398 8.46 -10.71 2.96
CA VAL A 398 8.01 -11.64 1.91
C VAL A 398 6.50 -11.73 1.86
N PHE A 399 5.86 -11.79 3.03
CA PHE A 399 4.41 -11.90 3.09
C PHE A 399 3.72 -10.63 2.58
N SER A 400 4.25 -9.45 2.88
CA SER A 400 3.66 -8.18 2.40
C SER A 400 3.78 -7.99 0.88
N MET A 401 4.75 -8.62 0.21
CA MET A 401 5.07 -8.36 -1.19
C MET A 401 4.75 -9.49 -2.18
N GLY A 402 4.32 -10.69 -1.75
CA GLY A 402 4.26 -11.75 -2.76
C GLY A 402 3.47 -13.01 -2.47
N ILE A 403 3.12 -13.33 -1.23
CA ILE A 403 2.37 -14.56 -0.96
C ILE A 403 0.90 -14.22 -0.78
N ASN A 404 0.06 -14.74 -1.68
CA ASN A 404 -1.37 -14.51 -1.67
C ASN A 404 -2.12 -15.81 -1.33
N ILE A 405 -2.16 -16.17 -0.03
CA ILE A 405 -2.87 -17.35 0.46
C ILE A 405 -4.29 -16.93 0.87
N LYS A 406 -5.32 -17.53 0.28
CA LYS A 406 -6.73 -17.22 0.58
C LYS A 406 -7.23 -17.93 1.84
N ARG A 407 -6.75 -19.16 2.09
CA ARG A 407 -7.20 -20.02 3.20
C ARG A 407 -6.33 -19.87 4.45
N LEU A 408 -6.13 -18.64 4.93
CA LEU A 408 -5.47 -18.37 6.21
C LEU A 408 -6.55 -18.21 7.30
N HIS A 409 -6.56 -19.09 8.28
CA HIS A 409 -7.48 -19.07 9.40
C HIS A 409 -6.91 -18.28 10.58
N ASN A 410 -5.59 -18.39 10.80
CA ASN A 410 -4.90 -17.74 11.90
C ASN A 410 -3.66 -16.99 11.43
N ILE A 411 -3.42 -15.84 12.03
CA ILE A 411 -2.18 -15.05 11.85
C ILE A 411 -1.59 -14.79 13.22
N ILE A 412 -0.30 -15.07 13.42
CA ILE A 412 0.44 -14.76 14.64
C ILE A 412 1.49 -13.69 14.33
N PHE A 413 1.38 -12.52 14.93
CA PHE A 413 2.41 -11.50 14.92
C PHE A 413 3.45 -11.81 15.99
N ALA A 414 4.46 -12.61 15.61
CA ALA A 414 5.51 -13.07 16.51
C ALA A 414 6.60 -12.02 16.80
N SER A 415 6.69 -10.94 16.02
CA SER A 415 7.58 -9.81 16.27
C SER A 415 6.81 -8.51 16.32
N PRO A 416 7.15 -7.60 17.24
CA PRO A 416 6.50 -6.30 17.37
C PRO A 416 6.82 -5.41 16.16
N TYR A 417 5.84 -5.16 15.32
CA TYR A 417 5.96 -4.29 14.16
C TYR A 417 5.03 -3.08 14.31
N LYS A 418 5.52 -1.87 14.03
CA LYS A 418 4.74 -0.64 14.18
C LYS A 418 4.17 -0.09 12.87
N SER A 419 4.65 -0.55 11.72
CA SER A 419 4.24 0.01 10.43
C SER A 419 2.78 -0.30 10.14
N GLN A 420 1.93 0.73 10.20
CA GLN A 420 0.50 0.67 9.87
C GLN A 420 0.25 -0.03 8.53
N VAL A 421 1.01 0.31 7.50
CA VAL A 421 0.89 -0.31 6.17
C VAL A 421 1.06 -1.83 6.23
N LYS A 422 2.14 -2.29 6.88
CA LYS A 422 2.43 -3.74 6.95
C LYS A 422 1.44 -4.50 7.82
N VAL A 423 1.01 -3.90 8.93
CA VAL A 423 -0.01 -4.47 9.81
C VAL A 423 -1.31 -4.67 9.02
N LEU A 424 -1.83 -3.63 8.39
CA LEU A 424 -3.08 -3.69 7.64
C LEU A 424 -3.00 -4.58 6.39
N GLN A 425 -1.85 -4.60 5.69
CA GLN A 425 -1.66 -5.52 4.56
C GLN A 425 -1.63 -6.98 5.00
N SER A 426 -1.00 -7.29 6.14
CA SER A 426 -0.97 -8.64 6.69
C SER A 426 -2.36 -9.11 7.11
N ILE A 427 -3.10 -8.26 7.84
CA ILE A 427 -4.50 -8.52 8.22
C ILE A 427 -5.35 -8.72 6.96
N GLY A 428 -5.32 -7.80 6.01
CA GLY A 428 -6.15 -7.83 4.81
C GLY A 428 -5.99 -9.09 3.95
N ARG A 429 -4.83 -9.75 4.00
CA ARG A 429 -4.62 -11.04 3.33
C ARG A 429 -5.34 -12.18 4.04
N GLY A 430 -5.36 -12.16 5.38
CA GLY A 430 -6.12 -13.12 6.19
C GLY A 430 -7.64 -12.97 6.06
N LEU A 431 -8.11 -11.80 5.66
CA LEU A 431 -9.56 -11.52 5.59
C LEU A 431 -10.25 -12.03 4.31
N ARG A 432 -9.55 -12.66 3.39
CA ARG A 432 -10.18 -13.17 2.16
C ARG A 432 -11.16 -14.31 2.48
N LEU A 433 -12.36 -14.22 1.94
CA LEU A 433 -13.36 -15.27 2.03
C LEU A 433 -12.99 -16.44 1.11
N THR A 434 -13.22 -17.64 1.61
CA THR A 434 -13.31 -18.87 0.81
C THR A 434 -14.62 -19.59 1.14
N LYS A 435 -14.94 -20.66 0.42
CA LYS A 435 -16.17 -21.42 0.68
C LYS A 435 -16.24 -21.93 2.13
N ASP A 436 -15.08 -22.29 2.69
CA ASP A 436 -14.96 -22.99 3.98
C ASP A 436 -14.42 -22.07 5.08
N LYS A 437 -14.22 -20.77 4.80
CA LYS A 437 -13.64 -19.83 5.74
C LYS A 437 -14.42 -18.53 5.78
N THR A 438 -15.03 -18.24 6.91
CA THR A 438 -15.80 -17.02 7.22
C THR A 438 -15.15 -16.15 8.28
N GLU A 439 -14.14 -16.67 8.99
CA GLU A 439 -13.46 -16.01 10.11
C GLU A 439 -11.94 -16.09 9.98
N CYS A 440 -11.26 -15.15 10.60
CA CYS A 440 -9.81 -15.10 10.72
C CYS A 440 -9.44 -14.59 12.12
N ASN A 441 -8.55 -15.31 12.79
CA ASN A 441 -8.02 -14.90 14.08
C ASN A 441 -6.63 -14.27 13.91
N LEU A 442 -6.42 -13.12 14.54
CA LEU A 442 -5.11 -12.50 14.66
C LEU A 442 -4.65 -12.57 16.11
N PHE A 443 -3.53 -13.21 16.34
CA PHE A 443 -2.85 -13.25 17.64
C PHE A 443 -1.70 -12.24 17.60
N ASP A 444 -1.90 -11.07 18.21
CA ASP A 444 -0.92 -10.00 18.28
C ASP A 444 -0.12 -10.12 19.58
N ILE A 445 1.13 -10.55 19.48
CA ILE A 445 2.00 -10.75 20.64
C ILE A 445 2.70 -9.43 21.00
N ALA A 446 2.43 -8.98 22.20
CA ALA A 446 3.11 -7.86 22.85
C ALA A 446 3.94 -8.37 24.05
N ASP A 447 5.00 -7.66 24.39
CA ASP A 447 5.93 -8.05 25.43
C ASP A 447 6.05 -6.94 26.49
N ASP A 448 5.66 -7.24 27.72
CA ASP A 448 5.81 -6.33 28.86
C ASP A 448 7.17 -6.58 29.54
N LEU A 449 8.10 -5.67 29.28
CA LEU A 449 9.42 -5.58 29.86
C LEU A 449 9.59 -4.27 30.64
N CYS A 450 8.47 -3.70 31.15
CA CYS A 450 8.48 -2.44 31.85
C CYS A 450 9.46 -2.44 33.04
N TYR A 451 10.20 -1.35 33.20
CA TYR A 451 11.16 -1.15 34.27
C TYR A 451 11.06 0.26 34.85
N ASN A 452 10.95 0.39 36.16
CA ASN A 452 10.80 1.67 36.87
C ASN A 452 9.69 2.57 36.26
N ASN A 453 8.50 2.02 36.06
CA ASN A 453 7.34 2.68 35.45
C ASN A 453 7.57 3.25 34.05
N LYS A 454 8.59 2.77 33.34
CA LYS A 454 8.83 3.12 31.94
C LYS A 454 8.49 1.95 31.03
N SER A 455 7.59 2.20 30.09
CA SER A 455 7.24 1.24 29.03
C SER A 455 8.46 0.98 28.15
N ASN A 456 8.64 -0.28 27.79
CA ASN A 456 9.65 -0.70 26.83
C ASN A 456 9.23 -0.35 25.36
N TYR A 457 10.16 -0.44 24.42
CA TYR A 457 9.92 -0.01 23.04
C TYR A 457 8.86 -0.85 22.32
N THR A 458 8.88 -2.16 22.49
CA THR A 458 7.94 -3.05 21.80
C THR A 458 6.53 -2.96 22.36
N LEU A 459 6.38 -2.61 23.64
CA LEU A 459 5.08 -2.29 24.23
C LEU A 459 4.51 -0.99 23.66
N LYS A 460 5.34 0.03 23.44
CA LYS A 460 4.90 1.26 22.73
C LYS A 460 4.49 0.98 21.29
N HIS A 461 5.20 0.09 20.59
CA HIS A 461 4.77 -0.34 19.26
C HIS A 461 3.42 -1.08 19.29
N PHE A 462 3.12 -1.78 20.37
CA PHE A 462 1.81 -2.39 20.59
C PHE A 462 0.73 -1.32 20.78
N GLU A 463 0.98 -0.30 21.59
CA GLU A 463 0.07 0.84 21.76
C GLU A 463 -0.26 1.50 20.40
N GLU A 464 0.75 1.67 19.52
CA GLU A 464 0.54 2.16 18.16
C GLU A 464 -0.37 1.21 17.34
N ARG A 465 -0.25 -0.13 17.50
CA ARG A 465 -1.14 -1.09 16.81
C ARG A 465 -2.57 -1.04 17.33
N ILE A 466 -2.77 -0.89 18.64
CA ILE A 466 -4.10 -0.70 19.21
C ILE A 466 -4.80 0.53 18.62
N LEU A 467 -4.08 1.63 18.43
CA LEU A 467 -4.63 2.80 17.75
C LEU A 467 -5.07 2.48 16.31
N ILE A 468 -4.28 1.68 15.58
CA ILE A 468 -4.64 1.23 14.23
C ILE A 468 -5.92 0.38 14.26
N TYR A 469 -6.03 -0.57 15.21
CA TYR A 469 -7.21 -1.44 15.34
C TYR A 469 -8.46 -0.62 15.66
N SER A 470 -8.36 0.33 16.57
CA SER A 470 -9.45 1.25 16.92
C SER A 470 -9.85 2.15 15.74
N GLN A 471 -8.88 2.72 15.00
CA GLN A 471 -9.15 3.55 13.82
C GLN A 471 -9.81 2.76 12.66
N GLN A 472 -9.52 1.47 12.57
CA GLN A 472 -10.11 0.58 11.57
C GLN A 472 -11.40 -0.09 12.04
N GLU A 473 -11.88 0.25 13.24
CA GLU A 473 -13.09 -0.32 13.86
C GLU A 473 -13.03 -1.86 13.97
N PHE A 474 -11.83 -2.41 14.22
CA PHE A 474 -11.66 -3.84 14.47
C PHE A 474 -11.96 -4.19 15.92
N ASP A 475 -12.67 -5.30 16.13
CA ASP A 475 -12.86 -5.86 17.47
C ASP A 475 -11.57 -6.51 17.96
N TYR A 476 -11.14 -6.14 19.18
CA TYR A 476 -9.96 -6.71 19.81
C TYR A 476 -10.15 -6.87 21.31
N GLU A 477 -9.47 -7.86 21.88
CA GLU A 477 -9.36 -8.09 23.31
C GLU A 477 -7.91 -8.12 23.75
N ILE A 478 -7.64 -7.70 24.99
CA ILE A 478 -6.29 -7.69 25.56
C ILE A 478 -6.20 -8.76 26.64
N ILE A 479 -5.34 -9.75 26.43
CA ILE A 479 -5.20 -10.93 27.29
C ILE A 479 -3.79 -10.92 27.92
N PRO A 480 -3.66 -10.72 29.24
CA PRO A 480 -2.40 -10.84 29.93
C PRO A 480 -1.96 -12.32 30.05
N VAL A 481 -0.72 -12.60 29.69
CA VAL A 481 -0.14 -13.95 29.74
C VAL A 481 1.15 -13.95 30.56
N LYS A 482 1.26 -14.80 31.56
CA LYS A 482 2.51 -15.02 32.29
C LYS A 482 3.34 -16.11 31.61
N LEU A 483 4.53 -15.74 31.12
CA LEU A 483 5.46 -16.74 30.58
C LEU A 483 5.97 -17.62 31.72
N LYS A 484 5.83 -18.93 31.54
CA LYS A 484 6.50 -19.90 32.41
C LYS A 484 7.97 -19.94 32.03
N SER A 485 8.86 -19.92 33.04
CA SER A 485 10.32 -20.04 32.86
C SER A 485 10.70 -21.37 32.25
#